data_a1b39b4c354c9acc028bc1e2e97e909c
#
_entry.id   a1b39b4c354c9acc028bc1e2e97e909c
#
_cell.length_a   1.000
_cell.length_b   1.000
_cell.length_c   1.000
_cell.angle_alpha   90.00
_cell.angle_beta   90.00
_cell.angle_gamma   90.00
#
_symmetry.space_group_name_H-M   'P 1'
#
loop_
_entity.id
_entity.type
_entity.pdbx_description
1 polymer ?
#
loop_
_entity_poly.entity_id
_entity_poly.type
_entity_poly.pdbx_seq_one_letter_code
_entity_poly.pdbx_strand_id
1 'polypeptide(L)'
;MKLKPVALGLSLGVVWGGALFITTWLSYFTGYGKLFLEALAVSLYPGYTISPVGSFAGLLYGFLDLFIMGSILGWIYNKIVRE
;
A
#
# COMPACT_ATOMS: atom_id res chain seq x y z
N MET A 1 -6.09 5.36 24.99
CA MET A 1 -4.81 5.41 24.30
C MET A 1 -4.98 6.03 22.91
N LYS A 2 -4.15 7.01 22.61
CA LYS A 2 -4.21 7.68 21.30
C LYS A 2 -3.17 7.12 20.34
N LEU A 3 -3.56 7.02 19.08
CA LEU A 3 -2.64 6.69 18.00
C LEU A 3 -2.01 7.97 17.47
N LYS A 4 -0.77 7.86 17.02
CA LYS A 4 -0.14 8.93 16.25
C LYS A 4 -0.50 8.71 14.78
N PRO A 5 -1.33 9.56 14.17
CA PRO A 5 -1.81 9.31 12.81
C PRO A 5 -0.71 9.13 11.78
N VAL A 6 0.34 9.95 11.87
CA VAL A 6 1.45 9.86 10.93
C VAL A 6 2.20 8.54 11.10
N ALA A 7 2.46 8.13 12.35
CA ALA A 7 3.15 6.86 12.61
C ALA A 7 2.32 5.67 12.11
N LEU A 8 1.02 5.69 12.33
CA LEU A 8 0.14 4.64 11.82
C LEU A 8 0.15 4.60 10.31
N GLY A 9 0.04 5.76 9.65
CA GLY A 9 0.08 5.85 8.21
C GLY A 9 1.39 5.35 7.62
N LEU A 10 2.52 5.74 8.22
CA LEU A 10 3.83 5.27 7.79
C LEU A 10 3.94 3.74 7.91
N SER A 11 3.48 3.19 9.03
CA SER A 11 3.53 1.74 9.26
C SER A 11 2.71 0.98 8.22
N LEU A 12 1.49 1.41 7.99
CA LEU A 12 0.63 0.77 6.99
C LEU A 12 1.18 0.93 5.58
N GLY A 13 1.73 2.11 5.27
CA GLY A 13 2.33 2.36 3.97
C GLY A 13 3.52 1.45 3.69
N VAL A 14 4.40 1.28 4.68
CA VAL A 14 5.56 0.39 4.56
C VAL A 14 5.11 -1.06 4.36
N VAL A 15 4.16 -1.52 5.15
CA VAL A 15 3.67 -2.90 5.06
C VAL A 15 3.01 -3.15 3.71
N TRP A 16 2.10 -2.28 3.29
CA TRP A 16 1.37 -2.47 2.05
C TRP A 16 2.27 -2.28 0.82
N GLY A 17 3.07 -1.23 0.82
CA GLY A 17 4.01 -0.99 -0.28
C GLY A 17 5.03 -2.11 -0.40
N GLY A 18 5.55 -2.58 0.74
CA GLY A 18 6.47 -3.72 0.77
C GLY A 18 5.82 -5.00 0.28
N ALA A 19 4.56 -5.24 0.65
CA ALA A 19 3.81 -6.39 0.19
C ALA A 19 3.62 -6.36 -1.33
N LEU A 20 3.26 -5.20 -1.87
CA LEU A 20 3.11 -5.05 -3.32
C LEU A 20 4.44 -5.23 -4.05
N PHE A 21 5.52 -4.71 -3.48
CA PHE A 21 6.86 -4.87 -4.05
C PHE A 21 7.24 -6.34 -4.16
N ILE A 22 7.11 -7.06 -3.05
CA ILE A 22 7.46 -8.49 -2.99
C ILE A 22 6.54 -9.30 -3.91
N THR A 23 5.23 -9.04 -3.88
CA THR A 23 4.26 -9.75 -4.71
C THR A 23 4.53 -9.50 -6.20
N THR A 24 4.92 -8.28 -6.56
CA THR A 24 5.26 -7.96 -7.95
C THR A 24 6.44 -8.79 -8.45
N TRP A 25 7.49 -8.92 -7.63
CA TRP A 25 8.63 -9.76 -7.99
C TRP A 25 8.25 -11.23 -8.09
N LEU A 26 7.43 -11.73 -7.16
CA LEU A 26 6.94 -13.12 -7.22
C LEU A 26 6.11 -13.35 -8.48
N SER A 27 5.23 -12.42 -8.81
CA SER A 27 4.42 -12.51 -10.02
C SER A 27 5.27 -12.49 -11.28
N TYR A 28 6.29 -11.65 -11.30
CA TYR A 28 7.18 -11.52 -12.45
C TYR A 28 7.92 -12.84 -12.74
N PHE A 29 8.36 -13.53 -11.68
CA PHE A 29 9.11 -14.78 -11.84
C PHE A 29 8.23 -16.03 -11.90
N THR A 30 7.11 -16.06 -11.18
CA THR A 30 6.30 -17.27 -11.04
C THR A 30 4.86 -17.13 -11.50
N GLY A 31 4.38 -15.92 -11.73
CA GLY A 31 2.98 -15.65 -12.05
C GLY A 31 2.05 -15.65 -10.84
N TYR A 32 2.56 -15.81 -9.63
CA TYR A 32 1.75 -15.83 -8.41
C TYR A 32 1.09 -14.47 -8.20
N GLY A 33 -0.23 -14.48 -8.00
CA GLY A 33 -0.97 -13.25 -7.73
C GLY A 33 -1.15 -12.32 -8.92
N LYS A 34 -0.89 -12.80 -10.13
CA LYS A 34 -0.92 -11.98 -11.35
C LYS A 34 -2.26 -11.29 -11.57
N LEU A 35 -3.36 -12.01 -11.40
CA LEU A 35 -4.70 -11.43 -11.62
C LEU A 35 -4.99 -10.31 -10.63
N PHE A 36 -4.57 -10.46 -9.38
CA PHE A 36 -4.74 -9.43 -8.36
C PHE A 36 -3.96 -8.16 -8.73
N LEU A 37 -2.71 -8.32 -9.13
CA LEU A 37 -1.86 -7.19 -9.51
C LEU A 37 -2.36 -6.49 -10.77
N GLU A 38 -2.84 -7.25 -11.75
CA GLU A 38 -3.42 -6.67 -12.96
C GLU A 38 -4.68 -5.87 -12.65
N ALA A 39 -5.51 -6.35 -11.73
CA ALA A 39 -6.70 -5.63 -11.29
C ALA A 39 -6.32 -4.31 -10.62
N LEU A 40 -5.27 -4.28 -9.81
CA LEU A 40 -4.77 -3.05 -9.20
C LEU A 40 -4.29 -2.07 -10.27
N ALA A 41 -3.56 -2.54 -11.26
CA ALA A 41 -3.03 -1.70 -12.33
C ALA A 41 -4.14 -0.99 -13.10
N VAL A 42 -5.20 -1.72 -13.42
CA VAL A 42 -6.32 -1.17 -14.20
C VAL A 42 -7.21 -0.27 -13.35
N SER A 43 -7.46 -0.67 -12.09
CA SER A 43 -8.48 -0.02 -11.28
C SER A 43 -7.97 1.11 -10.40
N LEU A 44 -6.78 0.97 -9.82
CA LEU A 44 -6.30 1.88 -8.77
C LEU A 44 -4.97 2.55 -9.10
N TYR A 45 -4.05 1.84 -9.73
CA TYR A 45 -2.66 2.30 -9.88
C TYR A 45 -2.27 2.44 -11.35
N PRO A 46 -2.70 3.52 -12.02
CA PRO A 46 -2.32 3.71 -13.43
C PRO A 46 -0.80 3.76 -13.59
N GLY A 47 -0.29 3.08 -14.59
CA GLY A 47 1.15 3.00 -14.83
C GLY A 47 1.86 1.88 -14.10
N TYR A 48 1.19 1.22 -13.16
CA TYR A 48 1.75 0.04 -12.50
C TYR A 48 1.73 -1.16 -13.46
N THR A 49 2.84 -1.87 -13.51
CA THR A 49 2.97 -3.09 -14.33
C THR A 49 3.67 -4.17 -13.54
N ILE A 50 3.48 -5.43 -13.91
CA ILE A 50 4.17 -6.56 -13.30
C ILE A 50 5.55 -6.67 -13.94
N SER A 51 6.54 -5.96 -13.39
CA SER A 51 7.89 -5.90 -13.91
C SER A 51 8.80 -5.33 -12.83
N PRO A 52 10.13 -5.42 -12.98
CA PRO A 52 11.03 -4.79 -12.02
C PRO A 52 10.77 -3.29 -11.84
N VAL A 53 10.50 -2.57 -12.92
CA VAL A 53 10.13 -1.14 -12.84
C VAL A 53 8.79 -0.99 -12.13
N GLY A 54 7.82 -1.85 -12.45
CA GLY A 54 6.50 -1.82 -11.84
C GLY A 54 6.54 -2.11 -10.34
N SER A 55 7.52 -2.89 -9.85
CA SER A 55 7.65 -3.15 -8.42
C SER A 55 7.89 -1.85 -7.65
N PHE A 56 8.68 -0.94 -8.18
CA PHE A 56 8.91 0.36 -7.56
C PHE A 56 7.67 1.24 -7.63
N ALA A 57 6.95 1.20 -8.75
CA ALA A 57 5.68 1.91 -8.87
C ALA A 57 4.66 1.40 -7.85
N GLY A 58 4.56 0.09 -7.68
CA GLY A 58 3.68 -0.52 -6.67
C GLY A 58 4.07 -0.14 -5.25
N LEU A 59 5.36 -0.11 -4.96
CA LEU A 59 5.87 0.32 -3.66
C LEU A 59 5.45 1.75 -3.36
N LEU A 60 5.65 2.65 -4.33
CA LEU A 60 5.30 4.06 -4.16
C LEU A 60 3.80 4.26 -4.02
N TYR A 61 3.00 3.67 -4.91
CA TYR A 61 1.54 3.78 -4.84
C TYR A 61 1.00 3.20 -3.55
N GLY A 62 1.47 2.01 -3.17
CA GLY A 62 1.01 1.36 -1.95
C GLY A 62 1.37 2.14 -0.72
N PHE A 63 2.59 2.67 -0.67
CA PHE A 63 3.03 3.49 0.46
C PHE A 63 2.17 4.74 0.59
N LEU A 64 1.99 5.49 -0.50
CA LEU A 64 1.20 6.73 -0.46
C LEU A 64 -0.25 6.45 -0.12
N ASP A 65 -0.84 5.40 -0.71
CA ASP A 65 -2.22 5.04 -0.48
C ASP A 65 -2.47 4.76 1.01
N LEU A 66 -1.72 3.84 1.59
CA LEU A 66 -1.90 3.46 2.99
C LEU A 66 -1.38 4.51 3.96
N PHE A 67 -0.40 5.32 3.56
CA PHE A 67 0.03 6.44 4.37
C PHE A 67 -1.12 7.42 4.59
N ILE A 68 -1.80 7.80 3.51
CA ILE A 68 -2.92 8.73 3.57
C ILE A 68 -4.09 8.10 4.33
N MET A 69 -4.46 6.89 3.97
CA MET A 69 -5.60 6.20 4.60
C MET A 69 -5.34 5.92 6.07
N GLY A 70 -4.12 5.50 6.41
CA GLY A 70 -3.74 5.22 7.79
C GLY A 70 -3.72 6.47 8.65
N SER A 71 -3.28 7.60 8.10
CA SER A 71 -3.28 8.86 8.82
C SER A 71 -4.71 9.33 9.11
N ILE A 72 -5.60 9.19 8.13
CA ILE A 72 -7.01 9.52 8.31
C ILE A 72 -7.64 8.60 9.36
N LEU A 73 -7.35 7.31 9.26
CA LEU A 73 -7.86 6.31 10.21
C LEU A 73 -7.42 6.64 11.65
N GLY A 74 -6.15 6.96 11.83
CA GLY A 74 -5.62 7.31 13.15
C GLY A 74 -6.26 8.57 13.71
N TRP A 75 -6.49 9.56 12.86
CA TRP A 75 -7.14 10.79 13.25
C TRP A 75 -8.58 10.55 13.70
N ILE A 76 -9.33 9.76 12.93
CA ILE A 76 -10.71 9.39 13.28
C ILE A 76 -10.75 8.60 14.57
N TYR A 77 -9.83 7.63 14.73
CA TYR A 77 -9.75 6.83 15.94
C TYR A 77 -9.57 7.71 17.17
N ASN A 78 -8.65 8.68 17.09
CA ASN A 78 -8.40 9.58 18.21
C ASN A 78 -9.61 10.44 18.55
N LYS A 79 -10.39 10.81 17.55
CA LYS A 79 -11.63 11.56 17.76
C LYS A 79 -12.69 10.72 18.50
N ILE A 80 -12.78 9.46 18.17
CA ILE A 80 -13.77 8.55 18.78
C ILE A 80 -13.37 8.20 20.20
N VAL A 81 -12.08 7.92 20.42
CA VAL A 81 -11.58 7.51 21.75
C VAL A 81 -11.64 8.63 22.76
N ARG A 82 -11.34 9.85 22.37
CA ARG A 82 -11.42 11.03 23.24
C ARG A 82 -10.56 10.94 24.52
N GLU A 83 -9.39 10.44 24.39
CA GLU A 83 -8.44 10.43 25.53
C GLU A 83 -7.58 11.65 25.62
#